data_fc6c9336379fbd0cafdb2f8ff0e8bf6a
#
_entry.id   fc6c9336379fbd0cafdb2f8ff0e8bf6a
#
_cell.length_a   1.000
_cell.length_b   1.000
_cell.length_c   1.000
_cell.angle_alpha   90.00
_cell.angle_beta   90.00
_cell.angle_gamma   90.00
#
_symmetry.space_group_name_H-M   'P 1'
#
loop_
_entity.id
_entity.type
_entity.pdbx_description
1 polymer ?
#
loop_
_entity_poly.entity_id
_entity_poly.type
_entity_poly.pdbx_seq_one_letter_code
_entity_poly.pdbx_strand_id
1 'polypeptide(L)'
;EAGCQEALFTLGDKPELRYTQARHELERLGYETTIQYLVAAAEAVRDATGLLPHANPGVVSRDELLALRAVCPSQGMMLESVSRRLLEKGNAHYGSPDKDPEVRLETMRWAGELRVPYTSGILIGIGETREERIESLLALRDLHDQYGHLQEIIIQNFRAKEGTAMAQWAEPSLDELLWTIAAARLMFGPRMAIQAPPNLSPDTFGALIQAGINDWGGVSPVTPDHVNPEAPWPHLDLLAKETEAAG
;
A
#
# COMPACT_ATOMS: atom_id res chain seq x y z
N GLU A 1 13.54 20.65 -4.26
CA GLU A 1 13.98 21.16 -5.60
C GLU A 1 13.38 20.32 -6.75
N ALA A 2 13.12 19.01 -6.54
CA ALA A 2 12.55 18.11 -7.55
C ALA A 2 11.00 18.14 -7.63
N GLY A 3 10.32 18.99 -6.87
CA GLY A 3 8.86 19.13 -6.87
C GLY A 3 8.11 18.08 -6.06
N CYS A 4 8.79 17.22 -5.27
CA CYS A 4 8.12 16.30 -4.36
C CYS A 4 7.30 17.08 -3.32
N GLN A 5 6.13 16.55 -2.96
CA GLN A 5 5.23 17.13 -1.95
C GLN A 5 5.10 16.22 -0.73
N GLU A 6 5.34 14.93 -0.89
CA GLU A 6 5.25 13.93 0.16
C GLU A 6 6.58 13.22 0.40
N ALA A 7 6.73 12.72 1.63
CA ALA A 7 7.77 11.79 2.04
C ALA A 7 7.09 10.48 2.47
N LEU A 8 7.21 9.46 1.62
CA LEU A 8 6.64 8.13 1.89
C LEU A 8 7.59 7.31 2.76
N PHE A 9 7.13 6.92 3.92
CA PHE A 9 7.81 6.01 4.84
C PHE A 9 7.23 4.61 4.72
N THR A 10 7.91 3.76 3.96
CA THR A 10 7.58 2.33 3.81
C THR A 10 8.61 1.50 4.57
N LEU A 11 8.16 0.60 5.43
CA LEU A 11 9.04 -0.17 6.31
C LEU A 11 8.47 -1.57 6.58
N GLY A 12 9.30 -2.45 7.13
CA GLY A 12 8.87 -3.75 7.62
C GLY A 12 8.02 -3.62 8.89
N ASP A 13 7.09 -4.55 9.05
CA ASP A 13 6.20 -4.60 10.22
C ASP A 13 7.00 -5.00 11.47
N LYS A 14 7.22 -4.04 12.35
CA LYS A 14 7.86 -4.18 13.68
C LYS A 14 9.01 -5.19 13.73
N PRO A 15 10.10 -4.96 12.97
CA PRO A 15 11.21 -5.92 12.88
C PRO A 15 11.85 -6.21 14.24
N GLU A 16 11.74 -5.31 15.21
CA GLU A 16 12.23 -5.52 16.59
C GLU A 16 11.55 -6.69 17.30
N LEU A 17 10.35 -7.08 16.92
CA LEU A 17 9.67 -8.23 17.50
C LEU A 17 10.30 -9.55 17.06
N ARG A 18 10.94 -9.57 15.89
CA ARG A 18 11.53 -10.79 15.30
C ARG A 18 13.06 -10.81 15.36
N TYR A 19 13.71 -9.66 15.18
CA TYR A 19 15.15 -9.58 14.95
C TYR A 19 15.87 -8.85 16.06
N THR A 20 16.82 -9.52 16.72
CA THR A 20 17.66 -8.95 17.78
C THR A 20 18.48 -7.76 17.26
N GLN A 21 18.94 -7.83 15.99
CA GLN A 21 19.69 -6.74 15.38
C GLN A 21 18.84 -5.45 15.26
N ALA A 22 17.55 -5.57 14.92
CA ALA A 22 16.67 -4.41 14.87
C ALA A 22 16.50 -3.77 16.25
N ARG A 23 16.38 -4.58 17.31
CA ARG A 23 16.35 -4.05 18.70
C ARG A 23 17.62 -3.30 19.06
N HIS A 24 18.79 -3.87 18.78
CA HIS A 24 20.07 -3.21 19.08
C HIS A 24 20.24 -1.89 18.32
N GLU A 25 19.81 -1.83 17.05
CA GLU A 25 19.87 -0.58 16.28
C GLU A 25 18.92 0.48 16.83
N LEU A 26 17.71 0.11 17.22
CA LEU A 26 16.77 1.04 17.89
C LEU A 26 17.33 1.56 19.20
N GLU A 27 17.87 0.68 20.06
CA GLU A 27 18.52 1.05 21.32
C GLU A 27 19.70 2.02 21.08
N ARG A 28 20.52 1.77 20.07
CA ARG A 28 21.64 2.66 19.69
C ARG A 28 21.16 4.05 19.26
N LEU A 29 19.98 4.11 18.64
CA LEU A 29 19.34 5.36 18.21
C LEU A 29 18.52 6.03 19.34
N GLY A 30 18.35 5.37 20.50
CA GLY A 30 17.60 5.89 21.64
C GLY A 30 16.11 5.64 21.59
N TYR A 31 15.66 4.63 20.83
CA TYR A 31 14.25 4.25 20.70
C TYR A 31 14.01 2.82 21.15
N GLU A 32 12.80 2.54 21.64
CA GLU A 32 12.37 1.19 22.03
C GLU A 32 11.67 0.45 20.89
N THR A 33 10.97 1.19 20.01
CA THR A 33 10.18 0.60 18.92
C THR A 33 10.42 1.29 17.59
N THR A 34 10.19 0.55 16.50
CA THR A 34 10.23 1.09 15.14
C THR A 34 9.23 2.24 14.96
N ILE A 35 8.06 2.17 15.62
CA ILE A 35 7.05 3.23 15.52
C ILE A 35 7.50 4.52 16.22
N GLN A 36 8.17 4.43 17.37
CA GLN A 36 8.75 5.63 18.02
C GLN A 36 9.79 6.29 17.10
N TYR A 37 10.65 5.49 16.49
CA TYR A 37 11.64 6.01 15.55
C TYR A 37 10.98 6.62 14.30
N LEU A 38 9.94 5.98 13.76
CA LEU A 38 9.18 6.50 12.62
C LEU A 38 8.53 7.85 12.92
N VAL A 39 7.93 8.02 14.09
CA VAL A 39 7.34 9.30 14.51
C VAL A 39 8.42 10.39 14.52
N ALA A 40 9.57 10.14 15.14
CA ALA A 40 10.67 11.10 15.19
C ALA A 40 11.26 11.42 13.81
N ALA A 41 11.39 10.41 12.93
CA ALA A 41 11.88 10.59 11.57
C ALA A 41 10.90 11.41 10.71
N ALA A 42 9.59 11.11 10.81
CA ALA A 42 8.55 11.85 10.10
C ALA A 42 8.51 13.33 10.53
N GLU A 43 8.60 13.59 11.84
CA GLU A 43 8.68 14.95 12.37
C GLU A 43 9.90 15.69 11.85
N ALA A 44 11.08 15.06 11.89
CA ALA A 44 12.33 15.65 11.40
C ALA A 44 12.27 15.98 9.91
N VAL A 45 11.70 15.09 9.08
CA VAL A 45 11.53 15.34 7.64
C VAL A 45 10.56 16.50 7.39
N ARG A 46 9.41 16.51 8.06
CA ARG A 46 8.42 17.58 7.94
C ARG A 46 9.05 18.94 8.28
N ASP A 47 9.75 19.02 9.42
CA ASP A 47 10.28 20.27 9.94
C ASP A 47 11.48 20.77 9.12
N ALA A 48 12.29 19.86 8.58
CA ALA A 48 13.45 20.21 7.76
C ALA A 48 13.11 20.56 6.30
N THR A 49 12.05 19.99 5.74
CA THR A 49 11.76 20.06 4.29
C THR A 49 10.41 20.64 3.94
N GLY A 50 9.44 20.59 4.84
CA GLY A 50 8.03 20.93 4.58
C GLY A 50 7.28 19.85 3.78
N LEU A 51 7.90 18.70 3.48
CA LEU A 51 7.22 17.56 2.87
C LEU A 51 6.18 16.98 3.84
N LEU A 52 5.07 16.49 3.28
CA LEU A 52 4.03 15.82 4.05
C LEU A 52 4.41 14.35 4.27
N PRO A 53 4.64 13.90 5.52
CA PRO A 53 4.92 12.50 5.76
C PRO A 53 3.69 11.62 5.54
N HIS A 54 3.86 10.53 4.78
CA HIS A 54 2.89 9.45 4.68
C HIS A 54 3.51 8.17 5.21
N ALA A 55 2.88 7.53 6.19
CA ALA A 55 3.44 6.36 6.87
C ALA A 55 2.72 5.06 6.51
N ASN A 56 3.48 4.07 6.02
CA ASN A 56 3.06 2.69 5.79
C ASN A 56 3.77 1.73 6.77
N PRO A 57 3.41 1.73 8.06
CA PRO A 57 4.14 1.02 9.09
C PRO A 57 3.73 -0.46 9.25
N GLY A 58 2.76 -0.95 8.48
CA GLY A 58 2.13 -2.25 8.69
C GLY A 58 1.08 -2.22 9.80
N VAL A 59 0.95 -3.33 10.53
CA VAL A 59 -0.01 -3.47 11.63
C VAL A 59 0.43 -2.65 12.84
N VAL A 60 -0.43 -1.75 13.27
CA VAL A 60 -0.18 -0.88 14.43
C VAL A 60 -1.37 -0.87 15.39
N SER A 61 -1.09 -0.59 16.66
CA SER A 61 -2.12 -0.41 17.67
C SER A 61 -2.83 0.95 17.52
N ARG A 62 -3.94 1.11 18.21
CA ARG A 62 -4.70 2.36 18.23
C ARG A 62 -3.87 3.55 18.74
N ASP A 63 -3.03 3.31 19.75
CA ASP A 63 -2.17 4.36 20.33
C ASP A 63 -1.02 4.73 19.39
N GLU A 64 -0.45 3.76 18.68
CA GLU A 64 0.56 3.99 17.65
C GLU A 64 -0.01 4.77 16.44
N LEU A 65 -1.25 4.44 15.99
CA LEU A 65 -1.96 5.24 14.98
C LEU A 65 -2.13 6.69 15.42
N LEU A 66 -2.50 6.91 16.68
CA LEU A 66 -2.67 8.25 17.24
C LEU A 66 -1.35 9.02 17.32
N ALA A 67 -0.26 8.35 17.71
CA ALA A 67 1.08 8.95 17.70
C ALA A 67 1.53 9.36 16.30
N LEU A 68 1.35 8.47 15.32
CA LEU A 68 1.66 8.77 13.92
C LEU A 68 0.78 9.89 13.34
N ARG A 69 -0.50 9.94 13.70
CA ARG A 69 -1.43 11.00 13.26
C ARG A 69 -0.96 12.41 13.65
N ALA A 70 -0.21 12.54 14.73
CA ALA A 70 0.32 13.84 15.18
C ALA A 70 1.37 14.42 14.21
N VAL A 71 2.05 13.58 13.45
CA VAL A 71 3.17 13.96 12.56
C VAL A 71 2.92 13.60 11.09
N CYS A 72 2.06 12.64 10.79
CA CYS A 72 1.73 12.18 9.44
C CYS A 72 0.27 12.56 9.11
N PRO A 73 0.02 13.43 8.11
CA PRO A 73 -1.33 13.76 7.67
C PRO A 73 -2.11 12.57 7.12
N SER A 74 -1.43 11.56 6.61
CA SER A 74 -2.02 10.32 6.11
C SER A 74 -1.19 9.11 6.47
N GLN A 75 -1.84 7.95 6.51
CA GLN A 75 -1.20 6.65 6.78
C GLN A 75 -1.78 5.60 5.83
N GLY A 76 -1.14 4.44 5.73
CA GLY A 76 -1.62 3.38 4.87
C GLY A 76 -1.14 2.00 5.29
N MET A 77 -1.86 1.00 4.85
CA MET A 77 -1.48 -0.41 4.85
C MET A 77 -2.38 -1.15 3.87
N MET A 78 -1.78 -1.93 2.99
CA MET A 78 -2.54 -2.79 2.09
C MET A 78 -3.31 -3.85 2.89
N LEU A 79 -4.60 -4.05 2.60
CA LEU A 79 -5.34 -5.22 3.08
C LEU A 79 -4.75 -6.49 2.45
N GLU A 80 -4.34 -6.40 1.22
CA GLU A 80 -3.90 -7.45 0.32
C GLU A 80 -5.01 -8.44 -0.03
N SER A 81 -5.55 -9.18 0.94
CA SER A 81 -6.67 -10.11 0.73
C SER A 81 -7.38 -10.41 2.05
N VAL A 82 -8.68 -10.68 1.99
CA VAL A 82 -9.43 -11.25 3.14
C VAL A 82 -9.35 -12.77 3.22
N SER A 83 -8.69 -13.43 2.26
CA SER A 83 -8.61 -14.88 2.21
C SER A 83 -7.70 -15.44 3.30
N ARG A 84 -8.28 -16.03 4.34
CA ARG A 84 -7.53 -16.75 5.38
C ARG A 84 -6.82 -18.00 4.84
N ARG A 85 -7.26 -18.53 3.70
CA ARG A 85 -6.60 -19.66 3.01
C ARG A 85 -5.16 -19.31 2.62
N LEU A 86 -4.87 -18.03 2.35
CA LEU A 86 -3.50 -17.59 2.05
C LEU A 86 -2.53 -17.71 3.23
N LEU A 87 -3.01 -17.83 4.46
CA LEU A 87 -2.20 -18.10 5.66
C LEU A 87 -1.82 -19.57 5.83
N GLU A 88 -2.46 -20.47 5.09
CA GLU A 88 -2.19 -21.90 5.18
C GLU A 88 -0.82 -22.25 4.56
N LYS A 89 -0.25 -23.39 5.01
CA LYS A 89 1.07 -23.84 4.54
C LYS A 89 1.09 -24.01 3.02
N GLY A 90 2.06 -23.39 2.39
CA GLY A 90 2.26 -23.44 0.93
C GLY A 90 1.64 -22.25 0.19
N ASN A 91 0.93 -21.37 0.87
CA ASN A 91 0.35 -20.16 0.30
C ASN A 91 1.17 -18.90 0.65
N ALA A 92 0.83 -17.78 0.00
CA ALA A 92 1.63 -16.56 -0.01
C ALA A 92 1.88 -15.94 1.38
N HIS A 93 0.90 -16.00 2.26
CA HIS A 93 0.96 -15.38 3.60
C HIS A 93 1.36 -16.36 4.72
N TYR A 94 1.76 -17.58 4.36
CA TYR A 94 2.18 -18.56 5.37
C TYR A 94 3.33 -18.05 6.24
N GLY A 95 3.16 -18.12 7.55
CA GLY A 95 4.16 -17.68 8.53
C GLY A 95 4.24 -16.15 8.73
N SER A 96 3.29 -15.40 8.18
CA SER A 96 3.17 -13.95 8.32
C SER A 96 1.90 -13.57 9.08
N PRO A 97 1.91 -13.58 10.44
CA PRO A 97 0.71 -13.28 11.23
C PRO A 97 0.20 -11.85 11.05
N ASP A 98 1.06 -10.93 10.64
CA ASP A 98 0.75 -9.56 10.23
C ASP A 98 -0.10 -9.48 8.95
N LYS A 99 -0.24 -10.60 8.21
CA LYS A 99 -1.10 -10.72 7.04
C LYS A 99 -2.49 -11.30 7.35
N ASP A 100 -2.79 -11.60 8.62
CA ASP A 100 -4.14 -12.00 8.99
C ASP A 100 -5.13 -10.86 8.67
N PRO A 101 -6.15 -11.11 7.83
CA PRO A 101 -7.07 -10.06 7.41
C PRO A 101 -7.85 -9.41 8.55
N GLU A 102 -8.16 -10.16 9.63
CA GLU A 102 -8.84 -9.58 10.79
C GLU A 102 -7.98 -8.53 11.49
N VAL A 103 -6.68 -8.81 11.65
CA VAL A 103 -5.73 -7.89 12.28
C VAL A 103 -5.57 -6.62 11.43
N ARG A 104 -5.51 -6.78 10.10
CA ARG A 104 -5.41 -5.64 9.17
C ARG A 104 -6.68 -4.81 9.14
N LEU A 105 -7.84 -5.44 9.05
CA LEU A 105 -9.14 -4.76 9.10
C LEU A 105 -9.36 -4.04 10.43
N GLU A 106 -8.88 -4.60 11.55
CA GLU A 106 -8.96 -3.95 12.85
C GLU A 106 -8.10 -2.66 12.89
N THR A 107 -6.87 -2.72 12.38
CA THR A 107 -6.01 -1.52 12.26
C THR A 107 -6.69 -0.43 11.41
N MET A 108 -7.30 -0.80 10.27
CA MET A 108 -8.03 0.15 9.41
C MET A 108 -9.29 0.70 10.08
N ARG A 109 -9.98 -0.10 10.90
CA ARG A 109 -11.14 0.36 11.69
C ARG A 109 -10.71 1.42 12.69
N TRP A 110 -9.63 1.20 13.43
CA TRP A 110 -9.07 2.22 14.34
C TRP A 110 -8.65 3.50 13.59
N ALA A 111 -8.08 3.37 12.40
CA ALA A 111 -7.78 4.54 11.57
C ALA A 111 -9.05 5.33 11.23
N GLY A 112 -10.15 4.65 10.90
CA GLY A 112 -11.45 5.26 10.64
C GLY A 112 -12.02 5.96 11.88
N GLU A 113 -12.02 5.29 13.03
CA GLU A 113 -12.46 5.88 14.31
C GLU A 113 -11.66 7.12 14.70
N LEU A 114 -10.36 7.09 14.45
CA LEU A 114 -9.44 8.20 14.72
C LEU A 114 -9.45 9.26 13.61
N ARG A 115 -10.23 9.07 12.54
CA ARG A 115 -10.29 9.97 11.38
C ARG A 115 -8.90 10.24 10.77
N VAL A 116 -8.14 9.17 10.60
CA VAL A 116 -6.87 9.20 9.89
C VAL A 116 -7.16 8.97 8.40
N PRO A 117 -6.81 9.90 7.49
CA PRO A 117 -6.85 9.62 6.06
C PRO A 117 -5.95 8.40 5.77
N TYR A 118 -6.52 7.39 5.11
CA TYR A 118 -5.87 6.09 5.02
C TYR A 118 -5.86 5.55 3.59
N THR A 119 -4.72 5.03 3.18
CA THR A 119 -4.55 4.34 1.90
C THR A 119 -4.56 2.83 2.13
N SER A 120 -5.33 2.10 1.34
CA SER A 120 -5.33 0.64 1.37
C SER A 120 -5.58 0.07 -0.03
N GLY A 121 -5.62 -1.25 -0.14
CA GLY A 121 -5.85 -1.92 -1.42
C GLY A 121 -5.68 -3.42 -1.33
N ILE A 122 -5.71 -4.06 -2.49
CA ILE A 122 -5.56 -5.50 -2.63
C ILE A 122 -4.37 -5.85 -3.51
N LEU A 123 -3.77 -7.03 -3.25
CA LEU A 123 -2.69 -7.61 -4.05
C LEU A 123 -3.25 -8.82 -4.81
N ILE A 124 -3.18 -8.78 -6.14
CA ILE A 124 -3.69 -9.85 -7.00
C ILE A 124 -2.57 -10.72 -7.56
N GLY A 125 -2.87 -12.00 -7.79
CA GLY A 125 -1.93 -12.96 -8.35
C GLY A 125 -1.10 -13.71 -7.29
N ILE A 126 -1.50 -13.65 -6.02
CA ILE A 126 -0.85 -14.35 -4.91
C ILE A 126 -1.54 -15.69 -4.55
N GLY A 127 -2.41 -16.18 -5.43
CA GLY A 127 -3.17 -17.43 -5.26
C GLY A 127 -4.60 -17.24 -4.79
N GLU A 128 -5.08 -16.03 -4.69
CA GLU A 128 -6.48 -15.69 -4.41
C GLU A 128 -7.39 -15.95 -5.62
N THR A 129 -8.68 -16.13 -5.38
CA THR A 129 -9.70 -16.23 -6.43
C THR A 129 -10.32 -14.87 -6.74
N ARG A 130 -11.06 -14.77 -7.86
CA ARG A 130 -11.85 -13.55 -8.17
C ARG A 130 -12.90 -13.25 -7.11
N GLU A 131 -13.52 -14.27 -6.52
CA GLU A 131 -14.47 -14.11 -5.41
C GLU A 131 -13.77 -13.50 -4.20
N GLU A 132 -12.60 -14.02 -3.81
CA GLU A 132 -11.82 -13.48 -2.69
C GLU A 132 -11.34 -12.03 -2.95
N ARG A 133 -11.10 -11.63 -4.20
CA ARG A 133 -10.85 -10.22 -4.56
C ARG A 133 -12.08 -9.35 -4.34
N ILE A 134 -13.26 -9.81 -4.77
CA ILE A 134 -14.52 -9.09 -4.57
C ILE A 134 -14.81 -8.97 -3.07
N GLU A 135 -14.65 -10.03 -2.29
CA GLU A 135 -14.81 -10.00 -0.83
C GLU A 135 -13.87 -9.00 -0.17
N SER A 136 -12.61 -8.94 -0.63
CA SER A 136 -11.61 -7.97 -0.15
C SER A 136 -12.01 -6.53 -0.46
N LEU A 137 -12.49 -6.26 -1.67
CA LEU A 137 -13.00 -4.95 -2.07
C LEU A 137 -14.27 -4.57 -1.29
N LEU A 138 -15.16 -5.53 -1.02
CA LEU A 138 -16.36 -5.32 -0.18
C LEU A 138 -15.96 -4.93 1.24
N ALA A 139 -15.01 -5.63 1.85
CA ALA A 139 -14.53 -5.31 3.20
C ALA A 139 -13.95 -3.88 3.28
N LEU A 140 -13.18 -3.45 2.28
CA LEU A 140 -12.67 -2.07 2.19
C LEU A 140 -13.80 -1.06 1.98
N ARG A 141 -14.78 -1.38 1.12
CA ARG A 141 -15.94 -0.51 0.87
C ARG A 141 -16.77 -0.34 2.15
N ASP A 142 -17.03 -1.41 2.87
CA ASP A 142 -17.82 -1.35 4.12
C ASP A 142 -17.13 -0.48 5.17
N LEU A 143 -15.79 -0.54 5.29
CA LEU A 143 -15.02 0.37 6.14
C LEU A 143 -15.12 1.83 5.66
N HIS A 144 -15.02 2.06 4.34
CA HIS A 144 -15.17 3.41 3.78
C HIS A 144 -16.57 3.97 3.99
N ASP A 145 -17.60 3.17 3.76
CA ASP A 145 -19.01 3.56 3.95
C ASP A 145 -19.29 3.92 5.42
N GLN A 146 -18.65 3.21 6.37
CA GLN A 146 -18.82 3.47 7.80
C GLN A 146 -18.08 4.72 8.27
N TYR A 147 -16.84 4.96 7.80
CA TYR A 147 -15.96 5.98 8.38
C TYR A 147 -15.55 7.10 7.41
N GLY A 148 -15.66 6.89 6.11
CA GLY A 148 -15.27 7.87 5.07
C GLY A 148 -13.78 8.19 5.01
N HIS A 149 -12.92 7.34 5.56
CA HIS A 149 -11.51 7.63 5.80
C HIS A 149 -10.54 7.07 4.74
N LEU A 150 -10.98 6.08 3.95
CA LEU A 150 -10.15 5.58 2.85
C LEU A 150 -10.12 6.62 1.73
N GLN A 151 -8.94 7.15 1.48
CA GLN A 151 -8.73 8.17 0.45
C GLN A 151 -8.43 7.54 -0.93
N GLU A 152 -7.84 6.34 -0.92
CA GLU A 152 -7.36 5.65 -2.12
C GLU A 152 -7.50 4.14 -1.97
N ILE A 153 -7.78 3.46 -3.09
CA ILE A 153 -7.80 1.99 -3.22
C ILE A 153 -6.79 1.57 -4.27
N ILE A 154 -5.75 0.87 -3.84
CA ILE A 154 -4.69 0.37 -4.72
C ILE A 154 -5.05 -1.02 -5.23
N ILE A 155 -5.01 -1.22 -6.54
CA ILE A 155 -5.06 -2.54 -7.18
C ILE A 155 -3.65 -2.86 -7.65
N GLN A 156 -2.94 -3.67 -6.85
CA GLN A 156 -1.55 -4.02 -7.12
C GLN A 156 -1.45 -5.43 -7.68
N ASN A 157 -0.73 -5.59 -8.78
CA ASN A 157 -0.41 -6.90 -9.34
C ASN A 157 0.88 -7.47 -8.74
N PHE A 158 0.86 -8.75 -8.41
CA PHE A 158 2.04 -9.49 -7.97
C PHE A 158 3.12 -9.51 -9.06
N ARG A 159 4.37 -9.31 -8.64
CA ARG A 159 5.56 -9.50 -9.46
C ARG A 159 6.48 -10.51 -8.78
N ALA A 160 6.87 -11.53 -9.52
CA ALA A 160 7.78 -12.57 -9.03
C ALA A 160 9.19 -11.99 -8.83
N LYS A 161 9.80 -12.21 -7.66
CA LYS A 161 11.12 -11.68 -7.31
C LYS A 161 12.10 -12.79 -7.05
N GLU A 162 13.28 -12.68 -7.65
CA GLU A 162 14.38 -13.61 -7.40
C GLU A 162 14.71 -13.69 -5.88
N GLY A 163 15.09 -14.86 -5.44
CA GLY A 163 15.44 -15.11 -4.03
C GLY A 163 14.26 -15.21 -3.06
N THR A 164 13.02 -15.09 -3.55
CA THR A 164 11.81 -15.28 -2.72
C THR A 164 11.18 -16.65 -2.91
N ALA A 165 10.35 -17.10 -1.97
CA ALA A 165 9.61 -18.34 -2.09
C ALA A 165 8.65 -18.38 -3.30
N MET A 166 8.25 -17.20 -3.79
CA MET A 166 7.32 -17.06 -4.91
C MET A 166 8.04 -16.71 -6.24
N ALA A 167 9.35 -16.84 -6.32
CA ALA A 167 10.14 -16.48 -7.52
C ALA A 167 9.71 -17.19 -8.81
N GLN A 168 9.06 -18.36 -8.69
CA GLN A 168 8.59 -19.17 -9.83
C GLN A 168 7.06 -19.17 -9.96
N TRP A 169 6.35 -18.33 -9.21
CA TRP A 169 4.90 -18.24 -9.35
C TRP A 169 4.53 -17.43 -10.58
N ALA A 170 3.42 -17.83 -11.22
CA ALA A 170 2.89 -17.10 -12.36
C ALA A 170 2.37 -15.73 -11.91
N GLU A 171 2.77 -14.70 -12.63
CA GLU A 171 2.21 -13.36 -12.46
C GLU A 171 0.80 -13.29 -13.03
N PRO A 172 -0.11 -12.44 -12.49
CA PRO A 172 -1.43 -12.29 -13.06
C PRO A 172 -1.35 -11.66 -14.46
N SER A 173 -2.25 -12.06 -15.35
CA SER A 173 -2.34 -11.46 -16.67
C SER A 173 -2.84 -10.01 -16.58
N LEU A 174 -2.61 -9.24 -17.64
CA LEU A 174 -3.18 -7.90 -17.77
C LEU A 174 -4.71 -7.93 -17.66
N ASP A 175 -5.37 -8.91 -18.27
CA ASP A 175 -6.83 -9.07 -18.20
C ASP A 175 -7.34 -9.24 -16.78
N GLU A 176 -6.61 -9.96 -15.92
CA GLU A 176 -6.96 -10.10 -14.50
C GLU A 176 -6.82 -8.77 -13.75
N LEU A 177 -5.81 -7.97 -14.08
CA LEU A 177 -5.63 -6.65 -13.49
C LEU A 177 -6.75 -5.70 -13.95
N LEU A 178 -7.01 -5.61 -15.25
CA LEU A 178 -8.07 -4.75 -15.81
C LEU A 178 -9.46 -5.14 -15.28
N TRP A 179 -9.74 -6.44 -15.20
CA TRP A 179 -10.99 -6.94 -14.61
C TRP A 179 -11.16 -6.50 -13.15
N THR A 180 -10.07 -6.59 -12.35
CA THR A 180 -10.12 -6.23 -10.94
C THR A 180 -10.28 -4.72 -10.76
N ILE A 181 -9.61 -3.90 -11.57
CA ILE A 181 -9.76 -2.44 -11.58
C ILE A 181 -11.21 -2.05 -11.93
N ALA A 182 -11.78 -2.66 -12.99
CA ALA A 182 -13.15 -2.40 -13.39
C ALA A 182 -14.15 -2.79 -12.30
N ALA A 183 -13.95 -3.94 -11.64
CA ALA A 183 -14.76 -4.35 -10.49
C ALA A 183 -14.67 -3.33 -9.35
N ALA A 184 -13.46 -2.90 -8.98
CA ALA A 184 -13.27 -1.88 -7.95
C ALA A 184 -13.98 -0.56 -8.33
N ARG A 185 -13.84 -0.10 -9.57
CA ARG A 185 -14.51 1.12 -10.05
C ARG A 185 -16.04 1.02 -9.96
N LEU A 186 -16.62 -0.11 -10.33
CA LEU A 186 -18.06 -0.33 -10.22
C LEU A 186 -18.53 -0.36 -8.75
N MET A 187 -17.70 -0.90 -7.84
CA MET A 187 -18.05 -1.04 -6.43
C MET A 187 -17.92 0.26 -5.64
N PHE A 188 -16.88 1.05 -5.92
CA PHE A 188 -16.59 2.30 -5.19
C PHE A 188 -17.17 3.56 -5.88
N GLY A 189 -17.64 3.43 -7.12
CA GLY A 189 -18.20 4.54 -7.88
C GLY A 189 -17.14 5.54 -8.40
N PRO A 190 -17.57 6.65 -9.00
CA PRO A 190 -16.68 7.52 -9.77
C PRO A 190 -15.75 8.43 -8.93
N ARG A 191 -16.03 8.60 -7.64
CA ARG A 191 -15.33 9.57 -6.79
C ARG A 191 -14.11 8.99 -6.07
N MET A 192 -14.07 7.67 -5.85
CA MET A 192 -12.94 7.02 -5.18
C MET A 192 -11.69 7.12 -6.05
N ALA A 193 -10.56 7.49 -5.46
CA ALA A 193 -9.26 7.34 -6.09
C ALA A 193 -8.91 5.85 -6.16
N ILE A 194 -8.88 5.30 -7.37
CA ILE A 194 -8.45 3.93 -7.63
C ILE A 194 -7.14 4.00 -8.38
N GLN A 195 -6.12 3.39 -7.79
CA GLN A 195 -4.75 3.41 -8.32
C GLN A 195 -4.33 2.02 -8.81
N ALA A 196 -3.44 2.03 -9.79
CA ALA A 196 -2.58 0.91 -10.13
C ALA A 196 -1.15 1.42 -10.28
N PRO A 197 -0.13 0.80 -9.61
CA PRO A 197 1.26 1.25 -9.71
C PRO A 197 1.76 1.20 -11.16
N PRO A 198 2.18 2.32 -11.76
CA PRO A 198 2.50 2.37 -13.19
C PRO A 198 3.79 1.62 -13.54
N ASN A 199 4.73 1.52 -12.61
CA ASN A 199 5.99 0.78 -12.78
C ASN A 199 5.79 -0.74 -12.86
N LEU A 200 4.68 -1.27 -12.31
CA LEU A 200 4.39 -2.71 -12.33
C LEU A 200 3.69 -3.16 -13.62
N SER A 201 3.21 -2.23 -14.44
CA SER A 201 2.47 -2.51 -15.66
C SER A 201 2.88 -1.52 -16.77
N PRO A 202 4.17 -1.47 -17.14
CA PRO A 202 4.65 -0.55 -18.17
C PRO A 202 3.94 -0.84 -19.51
N ASP A 203 3.84 0.20 -20.35
CA ASP A 203 3.24 0.14 -21.70
C ASP A 203 1.73 -0.20 -21.75
N THR A 204 1.04 -0.16 -20.59
CA THR A 204 -0.40 -0.49 -20.53
C THR A 204 -1.26 0.65 -19.95
N PHE A 205 -0.71 1.85 -19.79
CA PHE A 205 -1.33 2.98 -19.08
C PHE A 205 -2.73 3.32 -19.60
N GLY A 206 -2.91 3.41 -20.91
CA GLY A 206 -4.23 3.67 -21.51
C GLY A 206 -5.27 2.60 -21.16
N ALA A 207 -4.88 1.33 -21.13
CA ALA A 207 -5.79 0.25 -20.73
C ALA A 207 -6.17 0.32 -19.25
N LEU A 208 -5.23 0.67 -18.36
CA LEU A 208 -5.51 0.87 -16.94
C LEU A 208 -6.51 2.02 -16.71
N ILE A 209 -6.34 3.14 -17.41
CA ILE A 209 -7.26 4.29 -17.34
C ILE A 209 -8.65 3.88 -17.83
N GLN A 210 -8.75 3.21 -18.98
CA GLN A 210 -10.02 2.73 -19.52
C GLN A 210 -10.70 1.70 -18.62
N ALA A 211 -9.94 0.90 -17.86
CA ALA A 211 -10.48 -0.03 -16.86
C ALA A 211 -11.03 0.70 -15.63
N GLY A 212 -10.62 1.95 -15.38
CA GLY A 212 -11.23 2.80 -14.37
C GLY A 212 -10.33 3.36 -13.30
N ILE A 213 -8.99 3.31 -13.43
CA ILE A 213 -8.14 4.09 -12.53
C ILE A 213 -8.31 5.58 -12.81
N ASN A 214 -8.09 6.39 -11.80
CA ASN A 214 -8.04 7.85 -11.89
C ASN A 214 -6.89 8.42 -11.05
N ASP A 215 -5.96 7.55 -10.65
CA ASP A 215 -4.79 7.90 -9.86
C ASP A 215 -3.63 6.93 -10.20
N TRP A 216 -2.40 7.46 -10.18
CA TRP A 216 -1.19 6.66 -10.39
C TRP A 216 -0.47 6.33 -9.08
N GLY A 217 -0.92 6.91 -7.97
CA GLY A 217 -0.28 6.80 -6.68
C GLY A 217 1.01 7.59 -6.54
N GLY A 218 1.82 7.22 -5.56
CA GLY A 218 3.06 7.90 -5.22
C GLY A 218 4.19 7.58 -6.18
N VAL A 219 4.30 8.28 -7.30
CA VAL A 219 5.42 8.18 -8.24
C VAL A 219 6.54 9.12 -7.81
N SER A 220 7.74 8.60 -7.58
CA SER A 220 8.89 9.42 -7.18
C SER A 220 9.76 9.79 -8.37
N PRO A 221 10.05 11.09 -8.58
CA PRO A 221 11.02 11.53 -9.60
C PRO A 221 12.48 11.39 -9.14
N VAL A 222 12.75 11.06 -7.87
CA VAL A 222 14.11 11.10 -7.29
C VAL A 222 14.54 9.82 -6.62
N THR A 223 13.61 8.98 -6.14
CA THR A 223 13.96 7.73 -5.45
C THR A 223 13.46 6.53 -6.23
N PRO A 224 14.18 5.39 -6.23
CA PRO A 224 13.63 4.15 -6.79
C PRO A 224 12.43 3.68 -5.96
N ASP A 225 11.64 2.78 -6.54
CA ASP A 225 10.70 1.99 -5.76
C ASP A 225 11.48 1.00 -4.88
N HIS A 226 11.52 1.25 -3.56
CA HIS A 226 12.25 0.38 -2.63
C HIS A 226 11.55 -0.98 -2.40
N VAL A 227 10.28 -1.09 -2.77
CA VAL A 227 9.53 -2.36 -2.71
C VAL A 227 9.76 -3.18 -3.99
N ASN A 228 9.82 -2.50 -5.15
CA ASN A 228 10.05 -3.12 -6.47
C ASN A 228 11.22 -2.45 -7.18
N PRO A 229 12.46 -2.62 -6.68
CA PRO A 229 13.63 -1.91 -7.22
C PRO A 229 13.99 -2.31 -8.66
N GLU A 230 13.48 -3.46 -9.11
CA GLU A 230 13.61 -3.96 -10.48
C GLU A 230 12.66 -3.27 -11.47
N ALA A 231 11.65 -2.56 -10.98
CA ALA A 231 10.63 -1.87 -11.78
C ALA A 231 10.75 -0.35 -11.59
N PRO A 232 11.54 0.34 -12.42
CA PRO A 232 11.75 1.78 -12.27
C PRO A 232 10.48 2.57 -12.53
N TRP A 233 10.34 3.71 -11.83
CA TRP A 233 9.23 4.63 -12.08
C TRP A 233 9.28 5.18 -13.51
N PRO A 234 8.15 5.26 -14.21
CA PRO A 234 8.07 5.99 -15.46
C PRO A 234 8.28 7.50 -15.22
N HIS A 235 8.76 8.19 -16.25
CA HIS A 235 8.86 9.64 -16.21
C HIS A 235 7.47 10.29 -16.09
N LEU A 236 7.34 11.32 -15.24
CA LEU A 236 6.07 12.01 -15.02
C LEU A 236 5.48 12.61 -16.30
N ASP A 237 6.33 13.15 -17.19
CA ASP A 237 5.90 13.67 -18.49
C ASP A 237 5.29 12.58 -19.39
N LEU A 238 5.81 11.35 -19.32
CA LEU A 238 5.24 10.22 -20.03
C LEU A 238 3.85 9.86 -19.47
N LEU A 239 3.73 9.74 -18.15
CA LEU A 239 2.44 9.48 -17.51
C LEU A 239 1.42 10.56 -17.82
N ALA A 240 1.79 11.85 -17.77
CA ALA A 240 0.91 12.96 -18.12
C ALA A 240 0.41 12.84 -19.56
N LYS A 241 1.33 12.60 -20.51
CA LYS A 241 1.00 12.44 -21.94
C LYS A 241 0.04 11.27 -22.18
N GLU A 242 0.33 10.11 -21.59
CA GLU A 242 -0.50 8.90 -21.76
C GLU A 242 -1.88 9.08 -21.09
N THR A 243 -1.93 9.79 -19.96
CA THR A 243 -3.19 10.11 -19.29
C THR A 243 -4.05 11.04 -20.15
N GLU A 244 -3.47 12.11 -20.69
CA GLU A 244 -4.16 13.05 -21.60
C GLU A 244 -4.65 12.34 -22.89
N ALA A 245 -3.87 11.41 -23.42
CA ALA A 245 -4.24 10.66 -24.63
C ALA A 245 -5.39 9.67 -24.40
N ALA A 246 -5.56 9.20 -23.17
CA ALA A 246 -6.62 8.24 -22.81
C ALA A 246 -7.95 8.92 -22.42
N GLY A 247 -7.99 10.25 -22.26
CA GLY A 247 -9.18 11.05 -21.92
C GLY A 247 -9.20 11.48 -20.49
#